data_7fcb0ba1852d9d95266077b5149b567a
#
_entry.id   7fcb0ba1852d9d95266077b5149b567a
#
_cell.length_a   1.000
_cell.length_b   1.000
_cell.length_c   1.000
_cell.angle_alpha   90.00
_cell.angle_beta   90.00
_cell.angle_gamma   90.00
#
_symmetry.space_group_name_H-M   'P 1'
#
loop_
_entity.id
_entity.type
_entity.pdbx_description
1 polymer ?
#
loop_
_entity_poly.entity_id
_entity_poly.type
_entity_poly.pdbx_seq_one_letter_code
_entity_poly.pdbx_strand_id
1 'polypeptide(L)'
;FQRNCIARGISGAKNDDTIIISDLDEIPNPEMLEKFKKKMKFAVFKQKHFFYKFNLRSQLEPYWLGSRICIKEFLKSPQWLRELKFKNRPFWRLDKIRLNNIIDNGGWHFCNLKTPEQLLYKYKNLCETNDPYAFKEKIDEKYLNIKEIETRVKNGYDIIGRENHFKKVDIDETFPQYINENLVQYKNWIA
;
A
#
# COMPACT_ATOMS: atom_id res chain seq x y z
N PHE A 1 -0.92 -18.61 3.09
CA PHE A 1 -1.31 -19.02 4.45
C PHE A 1 -1.56 -17.80 5.35
N GLN A 2 -0.59 -16.88 5.52
CA GLN A 2 -0.64 -15.75 6.46
C GLN A 2 -1.90 -14.88 6.32
N ARG A 3 -2.23 -14.42 5.10
CA ARG A 3 -3.43 -13.59 4.88
C ARG A 3 -4.74 -14.32 5.20
N ASN A 4 -4.82 -15.63 4.99
CA ASN A 4 -6.02 -16.37 5.34
C ASN A 4 -6.23 -16.49 6.85
N CYS A 5 -5.20 -16.30 7.68
CA CYS A 5 -5.35 -16.23 9.13
C CYS A 5 -6.18 -15.00 9.58
N ILE A 6 -6.30 -13.97 8.76
CA ILE A 6 -7.18 -12.81 8.99
C ILE A 6 -8.64 -13.28 9.17
N ALA A 7 -9.03 -14.39 8.52
CA ALA A 7 -10.38 -14.96 8.66
C ALA A 7 -10.77 -15.26 10.11
N ARG A 8 -9.80 -15.51 11.00
CA ARG A 8 -10.05 -15.74 12.43
C ARG A 8 -10.59 -14.49 13.11
N GLY A 9 -10.08 -13.30 12.71
CA GLY A 9 -10.51 -12.00 13.26
C GLY A 9 -11.90 -11.55 12.83
N ILE A 10 -12.46 -12.16 11.77
CA ILE A 10 -13.79 -11.81 11.24
C ILE A 10 -14.82 -12.92 11.45
N SER A 11 -14.51 -13.92 12.30
CA SER A 11 -15.40 -15.07 12.56
C SER A 11 -16.75 -14.66 13.16
N GLY A 12 -16.76 -13.60 13.99
CA GLY A 12 -18.00 -13.04 14.57
C GLY A 12 -18.77 -12.07 13.70
N ALA A 13 -18.29 -11.73 12.50
CA ALA A 13 -18.95 -10.80 11.62
C ALA A 13 -20.23 -11.40 11.01
N LYS A 14 -21.29 -10.60 10.91
CA LYS A 14 -22.56 -10.97 10.27
C LYS A 14 -22.40 -10.92 8.75
N ASN A 15 -23.30 -11.60 8.02
CA ASN A 15 -23.27 -11.68 6.55
C ASN A 15 -23.33 -10.31 5.88
N ASP A 16 -24.07 -9.36 6.47
CA ASP A 16 -24.25 -8.02 5.93
C ASP A 16 -23.23 -6.99 6.44
N ASP A 17 -22.28 -7.40 7.29
CA ASP A 17 -21.20 -6.55 7.76
C ASP A 17 -20.23 -6.20 6.63
N THR A 18 -19.65 -5.02 6.74
CA THR A 18 -18.61 -4.54 5.84
C THR A 18 -17.25 -4.94 6.38
N ILE A 19 -16.46 -5.63 5.55
CA ILE A 19 -15.10 -6.08 5.87
C ILE A 19 -14.10 -5.28 5.06
N ILE A 20 -13.10 -4.71 5.74
CA ILE A 20 -11.95 -4.05 5.11
C ILE A 20 -10.71 -4.91 5.39
N ILE A 21 -9.93 -5.17 4.34
CA ILE A 21 -8.65 -5.87 4.45
C ILE A 21 -7.57 -4.96 3.89
N SER A 22 -6.62 -4.61 4.76
CA SER A 22 -5.46 -3.75 4.46
C SER A 22 -4.17 -4.48 4.80
N ASP A 23 -3.10 -4.17 4.07
CA ASP A 23 -1.75 -4.46 4.54
C ASP A 23 -1.38 -3.40 5.62
N LEU A 24 -0.36 -3.67 6.43
CA LEU A 24 -0.04 -2.85 7.62
C LEU A 24 0.31 -1.39 7.28
N ASP A 25 0.84 -1.16 6.10
CA ASP A 25 1.27 0.14 5.60
C ASP A 25 0.21 0.85 4.72
N GLU A 26 -0.99 0.26 4.63
CA GLU A 26 -2.14 0.81 3.93
C GLU A 26 -3.15 1.37 4.94
N ILE A 27 -3.42 2.67 4.88
CA ILE A 27 -4.38 3.35 5.75
C ILE A 27 -5.56 3.84 4.91
N PRO A 28 -6.73 3.16 4.97
CA PRO A 28 -7.94 3.65 4.32
C PRO A 28 -8.38 5.00 4.89
N ASN A 29 -8.87 5.90 4.04
CA ASN A 29 -9.46 7.15 4.49
C ASN A 29 -10.87 6.86 5.04
N PRO A 30 -11.13 7.10 6.35
CA PRO A 30 -12.42 6.80 6.96
C PRO A 30 -13.56 7.63 6.36
N GLU A 31 -13.32 8.87 5.92
CA GLU A 31 -14.31 9.72 5.27
C GLU A 31 -14.84 9.12 3.96
N MET A 32 -14.05 8.28 3.32
CA MET A 32 -14.42 7.66 2.05
C MET A 32 -15.17 6.34 2.22
N LEU A 33 -15.39 5.86 3.45
CA LEU A 33 -16.13 4.62 3.70
C LEU A 33 -17.60 4.74 3.23
N GLU A 34 -18.20 5.90 3.34
CA GLU A 34 -19.58 6.16 2.87
C GLU A 34 -19.75 6.02 1.35
N LYS A 35 -18.64 6.09 0.58
CA LYS A 35 -18.66 5.87 -0.88
C LYS A 35 -18.89 4.40 -1.22
N PHE A 36 -18.58 3.49 -0.31
CA PHE A 36 -18.88 2.09 -0.49
C PHE A 36 -20.37 1.82 -0.24
N LYS A 37 -21.08 1.41 -1.28
CA LYS A 37 -22.50 1.02 -1.19
C LYS A 37 -22.63 -0.50 -1.26
N LYS A 38 -23.52 -1.10 -0.46
CA LYS A 38 -23.71 -2.57 -0.39
C LYS A 38 -23.89 -3.20 -1.78
N LYS A 39 -24.55 -2.52 -2.73
CA LYS A 39 -24.73 -2.97 -4.11
C LYS A 39 -23.42 -3.18 -4.89
N MET A 40 -22.33 -2.54 -4.45
CA MET A 40 -21.01 -2.70 -5.08
C MET A 40 -20.40 -4.08 -4.81
N LYS A 41 -20.78 -4.77 -3.75
CA LYS A 41 -20.23 -6.03 -3.24
C LYS A 41 -18.75 -5.96 -2.87
N PHE A 42 -17.93 -5.36 -3.74
CA PHE A 42 -16.47 -5.18 -3.59
C PHE A 42 -16.05 -3.80 -4.08
N ALA A 43 -15.04 -3.22 -3.44
CA ALA A 43 -14.35 -2.04 -3.94
C ALA A 43 -12.86 -2.06 -3.51
N VAL A 44 -12.08 -1.17 -4.11
CA VAL A 44 -10.69 -0.92 -3.75
C VAL A 44 -10.48 0.55 -3.46
N PHE A 45 -9.69 0.84 -2.45
CA PHE A 45 -9.26 2.19 -2.14
C PHE A 45 -8.06 2.57 -2.99
N LYS A 46 -8.16 3.68 -3.73
CA LYS A 46 -7.06 4.30 -4.46
C LYS A 46 -6.36 5.26 -3.52
N GLN A 47 -5.22 4.82 -3.01
CA GLN A 47 -4.45 5.46 -1.96
C GLN A 47 -3.28 6.25 -2.52
N LYS A 48 -2.94 7.41 -1.91
CA LYS A 48 -1.73 8.16 -2.24
C LYS A 48 -0.52 7.31 -1.84
N HIS A 49 0.51 7.21 -2.70
CA HIS A 49 1.63 6.30 -2.52
C HIS A 49 2.91 7.05 -2.13
N PHE A 50 3.40 6.76 -0.93
CA PHE A 50 4.58 7.37 -0.33
C PHE A 50 5.62 6.31 0.03
N PHE A 51 6.90 6.72 0.03
CA PHE A 51 8.02 5.84 0.35
C PHE A 51 8.97 6.49 1.36
N TYR A 52 9.50 5.69 2.26
CA TYR A 52 10.58 6.02 3.21
C TYR A 52 10.24 7.11 4.24
N LYS A 53 9.50 8.11 3.86
CA LYS A 53 9.02 9.23 4.66
C LYS A 53 7.54 9.45 4.41
N PHE A 54 6.84 10.08 5.35
CA PHE A 54 5.40 10.33 5.20
C PHE A 54 5.08 11.19 3.98
N ASN A 55 6.00 12.05 3.57
CA ASN A 55 5.77 13.05 2.54
C ASN A 55 6.66 12.92 1.29
N LEU A 56 7.32 11.77 1.10
CA LEU A 56 8.01 11.45 -0.15
C LEU A 56 7.08 10.66 -1.08
N ARG A 57 6.43 11.36 -2.00
CA ARG A 57 5.43 10.80 -2.91
C ARG A 57 6.06 10.20 -4.16
N SER A 58 5.68 8.97 -4.51
CA SER A 58 6.10 8.33 -5.75
C SER A 58 5.65 9.12 -6.97
N GLN A 59 6.56 9.30 -7.95
CA GLN A 59 6.26 9.96 -9.22
C GLN A 59 5.86 8.97 -10.31
N LEU A 60 6.42 7.77 -10.28
CA LEU A 60 6.10 6.72 -11.24
C LEU A 60 4.72 6.11 -10.96
N GLU A 61 4.44 5.82 -9.69
CA GLU A 61 3.19 5.24 -9.23
C GLU A 61 2.59 6.10 -8.09
N PRO A 62 2.03 7.28 -8.40
CA PRO A 62 1.55 8.22 -7.39
C PRO A 62 0.33 7.73 -6.62
N TYR A 63 -0.29 6.64 -7.08
CA TYR A 63 -1.42 5.99 -6.45
C TYR A 63 -1.26 4.47 -6.41
N TRP A 64 -1.70 3.90 -5.31
CA TRP A 64 -1.74 2.47 -5.06
C TRP A 64 -3.20 1.98 -4.93
N LEU A 65 -3.55 0.90 -5.62
CA LEU A 65 -4.82 0.23 -5.38
C LEU A 65 -4.66 -0.73 -4.21
N GLY A 66 -4.74 -0.19 -3.00
CA GLY A 66 -4.38 -0.83 -1.74
C GLY A 66 -5.51 -1.61 -1.10
N SER A 67 -5.97 -1.14 0.04
CA SER A 67 -7.00 -1.76 0.87
C SER A 67 -8.23 -2.18 0.07
N ARG A 68 -8.81 -3.31 0.44
CA ARG A 68 -10.02 -3.86 -0.19
C ARG A 68 -11.17 -3.82 0.80
N ILE A 69 -12.37 -3.54 0.28
CA ILE A 69 -13.61 -3.53 1.05
C ILE A 69 -14.66 -4.41 0.38
N CYS A 70 -15.40 -5.16 1.17
CA CYS A 70 -16.49 -5.99 0.68
C CYS A 70 -17.58 -6.19 1.73
N ILE A 71 -18.74 -6.69 1.31
CA ILE A 71 -19.72 -7.26 2.23
C ILE A 71 -19.31 -8.67 2.58
N LYS A 72 -19.42 -9.06 3.86
CA LYS A 72 -18.97 -10.36 4.40
C LYS A 72 -19.51 -11.56 3.62
N GLU A 73 -20.80 -11.51 3.24
CA GLU A 73 -21.46 -12.55 2.46
C GLU A 73 -20.71 -12.90 1.15
N PHE A 74 -20.06 -11.91 0.52
CA PHE A 74 -19.34 -12.11 -0.73
C PHE A 74 -17.86 -12.43 -0.56
N LEU A 75 -17.36 -12.43 0.68
CA LEU A 75 -15.96 -12.72 0.99
C LEU A 75 -15.68 -14.22 0.90
N LYS A 76 -14.96 -14.67 -0.12
CA LYS A 76 -14.54 -16.07 -0.23
C LYS A 76 -13.36 -16.37 0.72
N SER A 77 -12.32 -15.56 0.69
CA SER A 77 -11.21 -15.57 1.65
C SER A 77 -10.48 -14.23 1.63
N PRO A 78 -9.73 -13.89 2.69
CA PRO A 78 -8.89 -12.69 2.72
C PRO A 78 -7.89 -12.63 1.57
N GLN A 79 -7.21 -13.73 1.27
CA GLN A 79 -6.26 -13.80 0.16
C GLN A 79 -6.94 -13.57 -1.19
N TRP A 80 -8.09 -14.23 -1.43
CA TRP A 80 -8.85 -14.04 -2.65
C TRP A 80 -9.27 -12.58 -2.85
N LEU A 81 -9.75 -11.90 -1.80
CA LEU A 81 -10.14 -10.49 -1.90
C LEU A 81 -8.95 -9.59 -2.31
N ARG A 82 -7.77 -9.87 -1.75
CA ARG A 82 -6.54 -9.11 -2.07
C ARG A 82 -6.04 -9.37 -3.50
N GLU A 83 -6.31 -10.54 -4.07
CA GLU A 83 -5.93 -10.90 -5.45
C GLU A 83 -6.88 -10.36 -6.52
N LEU A 84 -8.04 -9.84 -6.14
CA LEU A 84 -8.97 -9.26 -7.09
C LEU A 84 -8.32 -8.11 -7.87
N LYS A 85 -8.32 -8.23 -9.20
CA LYS A 85 -7.73 -7.24 -10.10
C LYS A 85 -8.79 -6.26 -10.58
N PHE A 86 -8.65 -5.01 -10.17
CA PHE A 86 -9.47 -3.91 -10.64
C PHE A 86 -8.89 -3.41 -11.98
N LYS A 87 -9.41 -3.92 -13.07
CA LYS A 87 -9.02 -3.55 -14.45
C LYS A 87 -10.26 -3.39 -15.30
N ASN A 88 -10.25 -2.35 -16.16
CA ASN A 88 -11.21 -2.28 -17.26
C ASN A 88 -11.01 -3.49 -18.16
N ARG A 89 -12.06 -4.32 -18.26
CA ARG A 89 -12.05 -5.52 -19.09
C ARG A 89 -13.13 -5.39 -20.14
N PRO A 90 -12.91 -5.91 -21.37
CA PRO A 90 -13.94 -5.95 -22.39
C PRO A 90 -15.19 -6.66 -21.88
N PHE A 91 -16.36 -6.24 -22.36
CA PHE A 91 -17.67 -6.73 -21.88
C PHE A 91 -17.90 -8.23 -22.12
N TRP A 92 -17.22 -8.83 -23.07
CA TRP A 92 -17.32 -10.26 -23.41
C TRP A 92 -16.54 -11.21 -22.49
N ARG A 93 -15.67 -10.66 -21.62
CA ARG A 93 -14.94 -11.47 -20.61
C ARG A 93 -15.83 -11.75 -19.40
N LEU A 94 -16.77 -12.72 -19.55
CA LEU A 94 -17.70 -13.14 -18.50
C LEU A 94 -17.04 -14.04 -17.44
N ASP A 95 -15.88 -14.61 -17.75
CA ASP A 95 -15.11 -15.52 -16.90
C ASP A 95 -14.47 -14.82 -15.70
N LYS A 96 -14.47 -13.50 -15.66
CA LYS A 96 -13.81 -12.72 -14.61
C LYS A 96 -14.72 -11.63 -14.05
N ILE A 97 -14.75 -11.54 -12.72
CA ILE A 97 -15.49 -10.48 -12.03
C ILE A 97 -14.95 -9.12 -12.48
N ARG A 98 -15.85 -8.28 -12.99
CA ARG A 98 -15.53 -6.88 -13.30
C ARG A 98 -15.56 -6.09 -12.00
N LEU A 99 -14.42 -5.55 -11.62
CA LEU A 99 -14.30 -4.72 -10.46
C LEU A 99 -13.90 -3.32 -10.91
N ASN A 100 -14.92 -2.47 -11.10
CA ASN A 100 -14.76 -1.07 -11.50
C ASN A 100 -14.94 -0.13 -10.32
N ASN A 101 -15.26 -0.67 -9.13
CA ASN A 101 -15.53 0.13 -7.95
C ASN A 101 -14.21 0.56 -7.31
N ILE A 102 -13.69 1.67 -7.78
CA ILE A 102 -12.51 2.33 -7.22
C ILE A 102 -13.01 3.52 -6.41
N ILE A 103 -12.62 3.56 -5.14
CA ILE A 103 -12.89 4.68 -4.24
C ILE A 103 -11.69 5.61 -4.32
N ASP A 104 -11.86 6.72 -5.03
CA ASP A 104 -10.85 7.79 -5.11
C ASP A 104 -10.66 8.44 -3.75
N ASN A 105 -9.50 9.09 -3.56
CA ASN A 105 -9.10 9.67 -2.28
C ASN A 105 -9.14 8.67 -1.13
N GLY A 106 -8.88 7.39 -1.47
CA GLY A 106 -9.11 6.23 -0.62
C GLY A 106 -8.13 6.06 0.53
N GLY A 107 -7.21 7.01 0.72
CA GLY A 107 -6.26 7.00 1.84
C GLY A 107 -4.80 7.04 1.41
N TRP A 108 -3.95 6.38 2.20
CA TRP A 108 -2.50 6.49 2.09
C TRP A 108 -1.84 5.10 2.15
N HIS A 109 -0.80 4.92 1.36
CA HIS A 109 0.10 3.78 1.43
C HIS A 109 1.51 4.29 1.72
N PHE A 110 2.02 4.00 2.92
CA PHE A 110 3.31 4.44 3.43
C PHE A 110 4.35 3.33 3.35
N CYS A 111 4.85 3.07 2.17
CA CYS A 111 5.77 1.99 1.90
C CYS A 111 7.16 2.26 2.51
N ASN A 112 7.71 1.24 3.17
CA ASN A 112 9.08 1.29 3.69
C ASN A 112 9.38 2.46 4.66
N LEU A 113 8.46 2.84 5.54
CA LEU A 113 8.74 3.72 6.67
C LEU A 113 9.69 3.01 7.64
N LYS A 114 10.99 3.15 7.39
CA LYS A 114 12.07 2.45 8.12
C LYS A 114 13.30 3.34 8.20
N THR A 115 14.11 3.14 9.25
CA THR A 115 15.43 3.77 9.31
C THR A 115 16.36 3.17 8.24
N PRO A 116 17.47 3.85 7.89
CA PRO A 116 18.45 3.32 6.93
C PRO A 116 18.97 1.93 7.30
N GLU A 117 19.21 1.68 8.60
CA GLU A 117 19.65 0.38 9.12
C GLU A 117 18.59 -0.70 8.92
N GLN A 118 17.32 -0.36 9.22
CA GLN A 118 16.20 -1.27 9.03
C GLN A 118 15.93 -1.57 7.55
N LEU A 119 16.12 -0.57 6.66
CA LEU A 119 16.03 -0.76 5.22
C LEU A 119 17.16 -1.68 4.73
N LEU A 120 18.39 -1.43 5.17
CA LEU A 120 19.54 -2.28 4.84
C LEU A 120 19.29 -3.72 5.30
N TYR A 121 18.85 -3.91 6.54
CA TYR A 121 18.52 -5.24 7.07
C TYR A 121 17.43 -5.92 6.25
N LYS A 122 16.34 -5.19 5.94
CA LYS A 122 15.25 -5.71 5.12
C LYS A 122 15.74 -6.20 3.77
N TYR A 123 16.47 -5.37 3.03
CA TYR A 123 16.89 -5.69 1.67
C TYR A 123 17.98 -6.74 1.60
N LYS A 124 18.79 -6.92 2.64
CA LYS A 124 19.75 -8.04 2.74
C LYS A 124 19.08 -9.39 3.04
N ASN A 125 17.90 -9.39 3.70
CA ASN A 125 17.25 -10.60 4.17
C ASN A 125 15.90 -10.91 3.50
N LEU A 126 15.45 -10.06 2.59
CA LEU A 126 14.18 -10.29 1.88
C LEU A 126 14.36 -11.45 0.89
N CYS A 127 13.50 -12.48 0.97
CA CYS A 127 13.53 -13.62 0.05
C CYS A 127 13.48 -13.17 -1.41
N GLU A 128 12.67 -12.14 -1.71
CA GLU A 128 12.53 -11.57 -3.05
C GLU A 128 13.83 -10.95 -3.59
N THR A 129 14.72 -10.43 -2.73
CA THR A 129 16.01 -9.89 -3.13
C THR A 129 17.05 -10.97 -3.42
N ASN A 130 16.86 -12.14 -2.81
CA ASN A 130 17.77 -13.29 -2.95
C ASN A 130 17.25 -14.31 -3.97
N ASP A 131 16.01 -14.14 -4.46
CA ASP A 131 15.41 -15.00 -5.47
C ASP A 131 15.63 -14.38 -6.87
N PRO A 132 16.50 -15.01 -7.72
CA PRO A 132 16.76 -14.52 -9.08
C PRO A 132 15.51 -14.56 -9.98
N TYR A 133 14.45 -15.27 -9.59
CA TYR A 133 13.20 -15.33 -10.32
C TYR A 133 12.19 -14.25 -9.86
N ALA A 134 12.32 -13.73 -8.64
CA ALA A 134 11.43 -12.69 -8.10
C ALA A 134 11.88 -11.28 -8.54
N PHE A 135 13.19 -11.06 -8.63
CA PHE A 135 13.76 -9.84 -9.19
C PHE A 135 14.42 -10.14 -10.54
N LYS A 136 14.01 -9.42 -11.58
CA LYS A 136 14.61 -9.54 -12.92
C LYS A 136 16.07 -9.15 -12.94
N GLU A 137 16.51 -8.34 -11.97
CA GLU A 137 17.88 -7.85 -11.84
C GLU A 137 18.33 -7.97 -10.39
N LYS A 138 19.53 -8.51 -10.18
CA LYS A 138 20.16 -8.57 -8.87
C LYS A 138 20.37 -7.12 -8.37
N ILE A 139 20.03 -6.86 -7.10
CA ILE A 139 20.32 -5.56 -6.50
C ILE A 139 21.84 -5.36 -6.47
N ASP A 140 22.28 -4.24 -7.02
CA ASP A 140 23.70 -3.87 -6.99
C ASP A 140 24.13 -3.58 -5.54
N GLU A 141 25.15 -4.31 -5.07
CA GLU A 141 25.66 -4.20 -3.69
C GLU A 141 26.11 -2.79 -3.31
N LYS A 142 26.46 -1.95 -4.30
CA LYS A 142 26.80 -0.54 -4.05
C LYS A 142 25.68 0.24 -3.38
N TYR A 143 24.40 -0.17 -3.57
CA TYR A 143 23.25 0.45 -2.94
C TYR A 143 23.00 -0.06 -1.52
N LEU A 144 23.56 -1.22 -1.15
CA LEU A 144 23.28 -1.90 0.11
C LEU A 144 24.25 -1.46 1.23
N ASN A 145 24.34 -0.15 1.45
CA ASN A 145 25.05 0.44 2.60
C ASN A 145 24.27 1.64 3.17
N ILE A 146 24.47 1.92 4.45
CA ILE A 146 23.68 2.94 5.18
C ILE A 146 23.83 4.32 4.55
N LYS A 147 25.06 4.75 4.26
CA LYS A 147 25.34 6.08 3.71
C LYS A 147 24.68 6.31 2.34
N GLU A 148 24.71 5.29 1.49
CA GLU A 148 24.06 5.36 0.18
C GLU A 148 22.53 5.40 0.33
N ILE A 149 21.95 4.58 1.22
CA ILE A 149 20.51 4.57 1.52
C ILE A 149 20.07 5.96 2.00
N GLU A 150 20.78 6.56 2.95
CA GLU A 150 20.50 7.92 3.45
C GLU A 150 20.53 8.95 2.33
N THR A 151 21.58 8.91 1.52
CA THR A 151 21.77 9.84 0.39
C THR A 151 20.65 9.71 -0.63
N ARG A 152 20.26 8.50 -0.97
CA ARG A 152 19.19 8.24 -1.95
C ARG A 152 17.84 8.67 -1.43
N VAL A 153 17.51 8.34 -0.17
CA VAL A 153 16.25 8.78 0.46
C VAL A 153 16.19 10.32 0.51
N LYS A 154 17.27 10.99 0.93
CA LYS A 154 17.36 12.45 0.97
C LYS A 154 17.14 13.10 -0.39
N ASN A 155 17.65 12.47 -1.45
CA ASN A 155 17.56 12.99 -2.82
C ASN A 155 16.30 12.49 -3.57
N GLY A 156 15.43 11.73 -2.92
CA GLY A 156 14.20 11.22 -3.51
C GLY A 156 14.42 10.14 -4.57
N TYR A 157 15.46 9.33 -4.42
CA TYR A 157 15.74 8.18 -5.29
C TYR A 157 15.36 6.85 -4.64
N ASP A 158 15.01 5.87 -5.47
CA ASP A 158 14.78 4.51 -4.99
C ASP A 158 16.09 3.88 -4.47
N ILE A 159 16.05 3.33 -3.25
CA ILE A 159 17.25 2.86 -2.55
C ILE A 159 17.92 1.62 -3.15
N ILE A 160 17.25 0.90 -4.05
CA ILE A 160 17.79 -0.26 -4.76
C ILE A 160 18.03 0.01 -6.26
N GLY A 161 17.95 1.29 -6.68
CA GLY A 161 18.30 1.70 -8.05
C GLY A 161 17.21 1.55 -9.09
N ARG A 162 15.94 1.29 -8.69
CA ARG A 162 14.82 1.33 -9.64
C ARG A 162 14.59 2.74 -10.18
N GLU A 163 13.98 2.87 -11.35
CA GLU A 163 13.70 4.15 -12.02
C GLU A 163 12.62 5.01 -11.33
N ASN A 164 12.27 4.70 -10.09
CA ASN A 164 11.28 5.48 -9.35
C ASN A 164 11.94 6.66 -8.63
N HIS A 165 11.30 7.82 -8.73
CA HIS A 165 11.69 9.04 -8.05
C HIS A 165 10.58 9.47 -7.10
N PHE A 166 10.97 10.08 -5.98
CA PHE A 166 10.05 10.52 -4.95
C PHE A 166 10.17 12.03 -4.77
N LYS A 167 9.03 12.73 -4.86
CA LYS A 167 8.97 14.17 -4.66
C LYS A 167 8.46 14.47 -3.25
N LYS A 168 9.15 15.38 -2.57
CA LYS A 168 8.66 15.96 -1.32
C LYS A 168 7.37 16.73 -1.60
N VAL A 169 6.35 16.48 -0.79
CA VAL A 169 5.11 17.25 -0.76
C VAL A 169 4.89 17.80 0.63
N ASP A 170 4.14 18.89 0.75
CA ASP A 170 3.77 19.44 2.04
C ASP A 170 2.77 18.52 2.74
N ILE A 171 2.86 18.46 4.05
CA ILE A 171 1.88 17.77 4.88
C ILE A 171 0.79 18.78 5.19
N ASP A 172 -0.39 18.56 4.64
CA ASP A 172 -1.57 19.41 4.76
C ASP A 172 -2.77 18.61 5.34
N GLU A 173 -3.92 19.22 5.38
CA GLU A 173 -5.16 18.62 5.87
C GLU A 173 -5.59 17.37 5.12
N THR A 174 -5.01 17.10 3.95
CA THR A 174 -5.28 15.88 3.17
C THR A 174 -4.48 14.67 3.64
N PHE A 175 -3.63 14.83 4.67
CA PHE A 175 -2.94 13.72 5.34
C PHE A 175 -3.79 13.15 6.48
N PRO A 176 -3.47 11.95 7.01
CA PRO A 176 -4.14 11.43 8.18
C PRO A 176 -4.13 12.45 9.33
N GLN A 177 -5.29 12.72 9.93
CA GLN A 177 -5.43 13.67 11.03
C GLN A 177 -4.37 13.43 12.14
N TYR A 178 -4.17 12.18 12.51
CA TYR A 178 -3.19 11.80 13.54
C TYR A 178 -1.75 12.23 13.19
N ILE A 179 -1.36 12.21 11.92
CA ILE A 179 -0.03 12.69 11.48
C ILE A 179 0.04 14.21 11.65
N ASN A 180 -0.99 14.93 11.20
CA ASN A 180 -1.06 16.40 11.32
C ASN A 180 -1.00 16.88 12.77
N GLU A 181 -1.66 16.19 13.67
CA GLU A 181 -1.68 16.52 15.10
C GLU A 181 -0.37 16.17 15.82
N ASN A 182 0.47 15.32 15.24
CA ASN A 182 1.68 14.78 15.89
C ASN A 182 2.97 15.04 15.09
N LEU A 183 3.03 16.07 14.27
CA LEU A 183 4.19 16.38 13.40
C LEU A 183 5.52 16.48 14.16
N VAL A 184 5.51 17.04 15.37
CA VAL A 184 6.71 17.16 16.20
C VAL A 184 7.27 15.78 16.58
N GLN A 185 6.40 14.85 16.94
CA GLN A 185 6.77 13.47 17.25
C GLN A 185 7.36 12.76 16.03
N TYR A 186 6.84 13.05 14.85
CA TYR A 186 7.21 12.39 13.60
C TYR A 186 8.23 13.16 12.75
N LYS A 187 8.88 14.19 13.29
CA LYS A 187 9.86 15.00 12.53
C LYS A 187 10.92 14.20 11.79
N ASN A 188 11.38 13.09 12.35
CA ASN A 188 12.38 12.20 11.74
C ASN A 188 11.81 11.39 10.56
N TRP A 189 10.48 11.33 10.40
CA TRP A 189 9.77 10.65 9.33
C TRP A 189 9.24 11.60 8.25
N ILE A 190 9.60 12.87 8.34
CA ILE A 190 9.28 13.91 7.36
C ILE A 190 10.56 14.27 6.60
N ALA A 191 10.46 14.42 5.26
CA ALA A 191 11.59 14.79 4.42
C ALA A 191 11.82 16.31 4.41
#